data_f1f953ed1df1f2de23cbacf1e5f1c01b
#
_entry.id   f1f953ed1df1f2de23cbacf1e5f1c01b
#
_cell.length_a   1.000
_cell.length_b   1.000
_cell.length_c   1.000
_cell.angle_alpha   90.00
_cell.angle_beta   90.00
_cell.angle_gamma   90.00
#
_symmetry.space_group_name_H-M   'P 1'
#
loop_
_entity.id
_entity.type
_entity.pdbx_description
1 polymer ?
#
loop_
_entity_poly.entity_id
_entity_poly.type
_entity_poly.pdbx_seq_one_letter_code
_entity_poly.pdbx_strand_id
1 'polypeptide(L)'
;MEETETKRKFLEIVKEFGLQHKSVNSYEYTLPNAKPTDFLIFYNEDKDIIYCAKKLRSDYKDYINNYCDWTFGFTGIVYYKTNRARQRVIKILKQYKQHLNKIKKLEMEKDFA
;
A
#
# COMPACT_ATOMS: atom_id res chain seq x y z
N MET A 1 9.03 22.44 -14.41
CA MET A 1 8.04 21.71 -15.21
C MET A 1 6.67 21.85 -14.59
N GLU A 2 5.69 22.04 -15.44
CA GLU A 2 4.33 22.13 -14.97
C GLU A 2 3.84 20.76 -14.47
N GLU A 3 3.10 20.78 -13.39
CA GLU A 3 2.48 19.59 -12.84
C GLU A 3 1.32 19.15 -13.72
N THR A 4 1.33 17.89 -14.18
CA THR A 4 0.24 17.36 -14.98
C THR A 4 -0.97 17.09 -14.10
N GLU A 5 -2.14 16.94 -14.71
CA GLU A 5 -3.35 16.56 -13.96
C GLU A 5 -3.20 15.20 -13.30
N THR A 6 -2.58 14.24 -13.97
CA THR A 6 -2.32 12.92 -13.43
C THR A 6 -1.46 13.00 -12.17
N LYS A 7 -0.36 13.75 -12.22
CA LYS A 7 0.52 13.95 -11.08
C LYS A 7 -0.21 14.63 -9.93
N ARG A 8 -1.01 15.66 -10.24
CA ARG A 8 -1.79 16.37 -9.22
C ARG A 8 -2.77 15.42 -8.51
N LYS A 9 -3.46 14.59 -9.28
CA LYS A 9 -4.38 13.58 -8.71
C LYS A 9 -3.64 12.58 -7.83
N PHE A 10 -2.46 12.14 -8.27
CA PHE A 10 -1.61 11.25 -7.49
C PHE A 10 -1.24 11.88 -6.14
N LEU A 11 -0.77 13.11 -6.15
CA LEU A 11 -0.37 13.80 -4.93
C LEU A 11 -1.57 14.05 -3.99
N GLU A 12 -2.74 14.34 -4.55
CA GLU A 12 -3.96 14.49 -3.76
C GLU A 12 -4.33 13.18 -3.04
N ILE A 13 -4.20 12.04 -3.74
CA ILE A 13 -4.50 10.72 -3.17
C ILE A 13 -3.53 10.42 -2.01
N VAL A 14 -2.24 10.63 -2.25
CA VAL A 14 -1.22 10.39 -1.24
C VAL A 14 -1.48 11.21 0.01
N LYS A 15 -1.83 12.48 -0.15
CA LYS A 15 -2.13 13.39 0.95
C LYS A 15 -3.41 13.01 1.67
N GLU A 16 -4.47 12.68 0.91
CA GLU A 16 -5.78 12.34 1.47
C GLU A 16 -5.69 11.16 2.43
N PHE A 17 -4.95 10.12 2.06
CA PHE A 17 -4.85 8.90 2.83
C PHE A 17 -3.62 8.83 3.73
N GLY A 18 -2.79 9.88 3.73
CA GLY A 18 -1.59 9.93 4.57
C GLY A 18 -0.64 8.78 4.32
N LEU A 19 -0.41 8.43 3.04
CA LEU A 19 0.42 7.29 2.69
C LEU A 19 1.89 7.55 3.03
N GLN A 20 2.58 6.48 3.41
CA GLN A 20 3.98 6.56 3.82
C GLN A 20 4.90 6.57 2.60
N HIS A 21 5.76 7.58 2.52
CA HIS A 21 6.76 7.69 1.46
C HIS A 21 7.85 6.63 1.66
N LYS A 22 8.19 5.89 0.60
CA LYS A 22 9.22 4.86 0.69
C LYS A 22 10.62 5.44 0.63
N SER A 23 10.80 6.45 -0.22
CA SER A 23 12.09 7.08 -0.44
C SER A 23 11.90 8.53 -0.83
N VAL A 24 12.77 9.42 -0.32
CA VAL A 24 12.70 10.86 -0.62
C VAL A 24 12.83 11.16 -2.10
N ASN A 25 13.51 10.30 -2.85
CA ASN A 25 13.81 10.52 -4.26
C ASN A 25 12.88 9.79 -5.23
N SER A 26 11.80 9.20 -4.73
CA SER A 26 10.87 8.47 -5.57
C SER A 26 9.43 8.86 -5.27
N TYR A 27 8.54 8.55 -6.22
CA TYR A 27 7.11 8.73 -6.04
C TYR A 27 6.44 7.41 -5.64
N GLU A 28 7.13 6.60 -4.85
CA GLU A 28 6.60 5.34 -4.33
C GLU A 28 6.09 5.54 -2.91
N TYR A 29 4.85 5.13 -2.67
CA TYR A 29 4.21 5.23 -1.36
C TYR A 29 3.66 3.88 -0.93
N THR A 30 3.63 3.65 0.36
CA THR A 30 3.26 2.36 0.92
C THR A 30 2.51 2.53 2.25
N LEU A 31 2.29 1.43 2.94
CA LEU A 31 1.67 1.40 4.27
C LEU A 31 2.70 0.89 5.29
N PRO A 32 2.52 1.23 6.59
CA PRO A 32 3.43 0.74 7.63
C PRO A 32 3.51 -0.79 7.63
N ASN A 33 4.71 -1.32 7.82
CA ASN A 33 5.00 -2.76 7.92
C ASN A 33 4.75 -3.56 6.65
N ALA A 34 4.67 -2.90 5.50
CA ALA A 34 4.66 -3.59 4.21
C ALA A 34 6.08 -4.05 3.85
N LYS A 35 6.18 -5.06 2.99
CA LYS A 35 7.48 -5.51 2.49
C LYS A 35 8.23 -4.36 1.82
N PRO A 36 9.54 -4.18 2.10
CA PRO A 36 10.31 -3.05 1.58
C PRO A 36 10.37 -2.96 0.05
N THR A 37 10.22 -4.09 -0.64
CA THR A 37 10.27 -4.15 -2.10
C THR A 37 8.95 -3.77 -2.77
N ASP A 38 7.88 -3.68 -1.99
CA ASP A 38 6.54 -3.48 -2.53
C ASP A 38 6.08 -2.03 -2.33
N PHE A 39 5.22 -1.56 -3.25
CA PHE A 39 4.57 -0.26 -3.09
C PHE A 39 3.06 -0.41 -3.22
N LEU A 40 2.33 0.50 -2.59
CA LEU A 40 0.89 0.59 -2.74
C LEU A 40 0.52 1.39 -3.99
N ILE A 41 1.19 2.53 -4.16
CA ILE A 41 0.94 3.43 -5.27
C ILE A 41 2.27 4.06 -5.71
N PHE A 42 2.41 4.26 -7.01
CA PHE A 42 3.62 4.83 -7.59
C PHE A 42 3.25 5.70 -8.79
N TYR A 43 3.87 6.87 -8.88
CA TYR A 43 3.71 7.73 -10.04
C TYR A 43 4.95 7.65 -10.95
N ASN A 44 4.72 7.31 -12.21
CA ASN A 44 5.78 7.26 -13.22
C ASN A 44 5.80 8.58 -13.99
N GLU A 45 6.82 9.39 -13.76
CA GLU A 45 6.94 10.71 -14.38
C GLU A 45 7.12 10.63 -15.90
N ASP A 46 7.87 9.64 -16.37
CA ASP A 46 8.18 9.51 -17.79
C ASP A 46 6.94 9.20 -18.61
N LYS A 47 6.05 8.39 -18.08
CA LYS A 47 4.82 7.97 -18.78
C LYS A 47 3.59 8.72 -18.31
N ASP A 48 3.71 9.52 -17.25
CA ASP A 48 2.60 10.25 -16.64
C ASP A 48 1.43 9.31 -16.30
N ILE A 49 1.75 8.21 -15.63
CA ILE A 49 0.79 7.15 -15.28
C ILE A 49 0.91 6.84 -13.79
N ILE A 50 -0.23 6.53 -13.16
CA ILE A 50 -0.30 6.05 -11.77
C ILE A 50 -0.36 4.54 -11.77
N TYR A 51 0.55 3.90 -11.05
CA TYR A 51 0.53 2.45 -10.82
C TYR A 51 0.03 2.21 -9.41
N CYS A 52 -0.94 1.29 -9.27
CA CYS A 52 -1.45 0.88 -7.96
C CYS A 52 -1.30 -0.62 -7.79
N ALA A 53 -1.08 -1.07 -6.57
CA ALA A 53 -1.14 -2.48 -6.25
C ALA A 53 -2.56 -2.99 -6.55
N LYS A 54 -2.66 -4.20 -7.06
CA LYS A 54 -3.95 -4.81 -7.37
C LYS A 54 -4.64 -5.27 -6.10
N LYS A 55 -3.88 -5.87 -5.18
CA LYS A 55 -4.44 -6.34 -3.93
C LYS A 55 -3.34 -6.52 -2.88
N LEU A 56 -3.74 -6.49 -1.62
CA LEU A 56 -2.87 -6.77 -0.48
C LEU A 56 -2.81 -8.27 -0.26
N ARG A 57 -1.59 -8.77 0.01
CA ARG A 57 -1.35 -10.18 0.34
C ARG A 57 -0.88 -10.27 1.77
N SER A 58 -1.62 -11.01 2.61
CA SER A 58 -1.28 -11.21 4.01
C SER A 58 -0.44 -12.47 4.18
N ASP A 59 0.59 -12.40 5.03
CA ASP A 59 1.47 -13.53 5.34
C ASP A 59 1.35 -13.89 6.83
N TYR A 60 0.14 -14.26 7.25
CA TYR A 60 -0.12 -14.60 8.67
C TYR A 60 0.75 -15.75 9.17
N LYS A 61 1.08 -16.69 8.30
CA LYS A 61 1.95 -17.82 8.66
C LYS A 61 3.34 -17.32 9.07
N ASP A 62 3.89 -16.38 8.32
CA ASP A 62 5.20 -15.80 8.62
C ASP A 62 5.17 -15.03 9.93
N TYR A 63 4.08 -14.30 10.16
CA TYR A 63 3.88 -13.58 11.42
C TYR A 63 3.90 -14.55 12.61
N ILE A 64 3.15 -15.63 12.52
CA ILE A 64 3.06 -16.62 13.61
C ILE A 64 4.40 -17.30 13.86
N ASN A 65 5.13 -17.64 12.81
CA ASN A 65 6.38 -18.40 12.91
C ASN A 65 7.59 -17.56 13.25
N ASN A 66 7.69 -16.36 12.69
CA ASN A 66 8.92 -15.57 12.71
C ASN A 66 8.82 -14.23 13.43
N TYR A 67 7.64 -13.83 13.86
CA TYR A 67 7.41 -12.51 14.47
C TYR A 67 7.92 -11.37 13.59
N CYS A 68 7.81 -11.54 12.27
CA CYS A 68 8.32 -10.58 11.31
C CYS A 68 7.42 -9.34 11.26
N ASP A 69 8.05 -8.16 11.24
CA ASP A 69 7.31 -6.90 11.10
C ASP A 69 6.64 -6.78 9.73
N TRP A 70 7.17 -7.50 8.74
CA TRP A 70 6.63 -7.48 7.39
C TRP A 70 5.70 -8.66 7.19
N THR A 71 4.45 -8.48 7.66
CA THR A 71 3.45 -9.54 7.62
C THR A 71 2.55 -9.48 6.38
N PHE A 72 2.80 -8.53 5.50
CA PHE A 72 2.02 -8.41 4.27
C PHE A 72 2.83 -7.77 3.14
N GLY A 73 2.36 -7.97 1.94
CA GLY A 73 2.91 -7.34 0.75
C GLY A 73 1.78 -7.00 -0.21
N PHE A 74 2.14 -6.62 -1.42
CA PHE A 74 1.17 -6.29 -2.46
C PHE A 74 1.41 -7.18 -3.67
N THR A 75 0.35 -7.56 -4.38
CA THR A 75 0.45 -8.37 -5.59
C THR A 75 -0.26 -7.70 -6.75
N GLY A 76 0.33 -7.82 -7.93
CA GLY A 76 -0.22 -7.27 -9.16
C GLY A 76 -0.11 -5.76 -9.24
N ILE A 77 -0.24 -5.24 -10.46
CA ILE A 77 -0.15 -3.80 -10.73
C ILE A 77 -1.29 -3.43 -11.68
N VAL A 78 -1.96 -2.33 -11.38
CA VAL A 78 -3.01 -1.75 -12.21
C VAL A 78 -2.60 -0.32 -12.56
N TYR A 79 -2.87 0.11 -13.80
CA TYR A 79 -2.44 1.41 -14.31
C TYR A 79 -3.62 2.37 -14.45
N TYR A 80 -3.42 3.62 -14.04
CA TYR A 80 -4.47 4.64 -14.11
C TYR A 80 -3.89 5.98 -14.56
N LYS A 81 -4.67 6.70 -15.38
CA LYS A 81 -4.37 8.08 -15.75
C LYS A 81 -5.33 9.07 -15.08
N THR A 82 -6.29 8.58 -14.30
CA THR A 82 -7.32 9.38 -13.66
C THR A 82 -7.41 9.05 -12.19
N ASN A 83 -8.32 9.72 -11.48
CA ASN A 83 -8.54 9.47 -10.07
C ASN A 83 -9.19 8.11 -9.75
N ARG A 84 -9.36 7.22 -10.73
CA ARG A 84 -9.74 5.83 -10.47
C ARG A 84 -8.75 5.14 -9.54
N ALA A 85 -7.51 5.61 -9.54
CA ALA A 85 -6.51 5.13 -8.59
C ALA A 85 -6.99 5.29 -7.15
N ARG A 86 -7.74 6.35 -6.84
CA ARG A 86 -8.30 6.58 -5.51
C ARG A 86 -9.20 5.43 -5.08
N GLN A 87 -10.05 4.92 -5.98
CA GLN A 87 -10.92 3.78 -5.69
C GLN A 87 -10.11 2.53 -5.36
N ARG A 88 -9.02 2.32 -6.09
CA ARG A 88 -8.12 1.18 -5.82
C ARG A 88 -7.46 1.30 -4.45
N VAL A 89 -6.99 2.50 -4.10
CA VAL A 89 -6.39 2.75 -2.79
C VAL A 89 -7.41 2.47 -1.68
N ILE A 90 -8.64 2.94 -1.83
CA ILE A 90 -9.71 2.67 -0.85
C ILE A 90 -9.90 1.16 -0.65
N LYS A 91 -9.91 0.40 -1.74
CA LYS A 91 -10.07 -1.05 -1.68
C LYS A 91 -8.91 -1.71 -0.92
N ILE A 92 -7.68 -1.28 -1.20
CA ILE A 92 -6.48 -1.78 -0.51
C ILE A 92 -6.53 -1.41 0.97
N LEU A 93 -6.95 -0.20 1.31
CA LEU A 93 -7.05 0.23 2.71
C LEU A 93 -8.07 -0.59 3.50
N LYS A 94 -9.16 -1.03 2.87
CA LYS A 94 -10.11 -1.96 3.50
C LYS A 94 -9.44 -3.30 3.78
N GLN A 95 -8.65 -3.81 2.83
CA GLN A 95 -7.90 -5.05 3.02
C GLN A 95 -6.86 -4.90 4.12
N TYR A 96 -6.21 -3.74 4.20
CA TYR A 96 -5.24 -3.44 5.25
C TYR A 96 -5.90 -3.45 6.63
N LYS A 97 -7.07 -2.85 6.76
CA LYS A 97 -7.83 -2.85 8.01
C LYS A 97 -8.18 -4.28 8.44
N GLN A 98 -8.62 -5.10 7.51
CA GLN A 98 -8.91 -6.51 7.77
C GLN A 98 -7.66 -7.26 8.22
N HIS A 99 -6.52 -6.98 7.57
CA HIS A 99 -5.23 -7.55 7.94
C HIS A 99 -4.85 -7.19 9.38
N LEU A 100 -4.96 -5.91 9.74
CA LEU A 100 -4.64 -5.45 11.09
C LEU A 100 -5.53 -6.10 12.15
N ASN A 101 -6.82 -6.23 11.86
CA ASN A 101 -7.75 -6.89 12.76
C ASN A 101 -7.39 -8.36 12.96
N LYS A 102 -6.97 -9.04 11.90
CA LYS A 102 -6.56 -10.45 11.97
C LYS A 102 -5.29 -10.60 12.77
N ILE A 103 -4.31 -9.72 12.59
CA ILE A 103 -3.06 -9.74 13.37
C ILE A 103 -3.36 -9.55 14.85
N LYS A 104 -4.22 -8.59 15.19
CA LYS A 104 -4.62 -8.33 16.57
C LYS A 104 -5.25 -9.57 17.21
N LYS A 105 -6.11 -10.26 16.46
CA LYS A 105 -6.74 -11.49 16.93
C LYS A 105 -5.71 -12.59 17.16
N LEU A 106 -4.75 -12.75 16.26
CA LEU A 106 -3.68 -13.73 16.39
C LEU A 106 -2.81 -13.45 17.61
N GLU A 107 -2.51 -12.19 17.89
CA GLU A 107 -1.76 -11.81 19.09
C GLU A 107 -2.51 -12.17 20.35
N MET A 108 -3.82 -11.96 20.40
CA MET A 108 -4.65 -12.33 21.54
C MET A 108 -4.67 -13.85 21.75
N GLU A 109 -4.81 -14.62 20.68
CA GLU A 109 -4.78 -16.08 20.75
C GLU A 109 -3.44 -16.59 21.30
N LYS A 110 -2.36 -15.91 20.95
CA LYS A 110 -1.01 -16.26 21.39
C LYS A 110 -0.84 -16.09 22.89
N ASP A 111 -1.45 -15.05 23.48
CA ASP A 111 -1.38 -14.79 24.90
C ASP A 111 -2.09 -15.86 25.74
N PHE A 112 -2.99 -16.61 25.12
CA PHE A 112 -3.74 -17.68 25.77
C PHE A 112 -3.27 -19.09 25.41
N ALA A 113 -2.21 -19.19 24.62
CA ALA A 113 -1.69 -20.48 24.18
C ALA A 113 -0.80 -21.15 25.22
#